data_c3a2cd210aa7abfc41e12cb5863faf29
#
_entry.id   c3a2cd210aa7abfc41e12cb5863faf29
#
_cell.length_a   1.000
_cell.length_b   1.000
_cell.length_c   1.000
_cell.angle_alpha   90.00
_cell.angle_beta   90.00
_cell.angle_gamma   90.00
#
_symmetry.space_group_name_H-M   'P 1'
#
loop_
_entity.id
_entity.type
_entity.pdbx_description
1 polymer ?
#
loop_
_entity_poly.entity_id
_entity_poly.type
_entity_poly.pdbx_seq_one_letter_code
_entity_poly.pdbx_strand_id
1 'polypeptide(L)'
;DKEKLIGLKSIINHFVPNRWEFCRKPNEKEIKATKVIEIKIETASAKIANTPFRDNKSDYNLDFWAGEIPVKTIYEYPIPDKDLNQNIEIPKHVIDFYTKKKDGV
;
A
#
# COMPACT_ATOMS: atom_id res chain seq x y z
N ASP A 1 18.55 -18.43 -0.28
CA ASP A 1 17.36 -18.28 -1.12
C ASP A 1 16.03 -18.44 -0.33
N LYS A 2 15.99 -19.24 0.75
CA LYS A 2 14.80 -19.43 1.58
C LYS A 2 14.35 -18.13 2.27
N GLU A 3 15.28 -17.38 2.86
CA GLU A 3 14.99 -16.07 3.48
C GLU A 3 14.53 -15.04 2.46
N LYS A 4 15.10 -15.07 1.26
CA LYS A 4 14.68 -14.21 0.14
C LYS A 4 13.22 -14.47 -0.26
N LEU A 5 12.80 -15.72 -0.33
CA LEU A 5 11.40 -16.09 -0.61
C LEU A 5 10.43 -15.61 0.50
N ILE A 6 10.85 -15.70 1.77
CA ILE A 6 10.08 -15.17 2.89
C ILE A 6 9.89 -13.65 2.75
N GLY A 7 10.96 -12.93 2.43
CA GLY A 7 10.91 -11.49 2.20
C GLY A 7 10.00 -11.11 1.03
N LEU A 8 10.12 -11.79 -0.10
CA LEU A 8 9.27 -11.57 -1.28
C LEU A 8 7.79 -11.84 -0.99
N LYS A 9 7.48 -12.93 -0.30
CA LYS A 9 6.11 -13.24 0.15
C LYS A 9 5.54 -12.13 1.04
N SER A 10 6.33 -11.64 1.99
CA SER A 10 5.92 -10.57 2.90
C SER A 10 5.62 -9.28 2.15
N ILE A 11 6.44 -8.90 1.17
CA ILE A 11 6.26 -7.70 0.35
C ILE A 11 4.97 -7.82 -0.47
N ILE A 12 4.78 -8.92 -1.19
CA ILE A 12 3.57 -9.13 -2.03
C ILE A 12 2.30 -9.08 -1.18
N ASN A 13 2.28 -9.78 -0.05
CA ASN A 13 1.11 -9.81 0.83
C ASN A 13 0.86 -8.50 1.59
N HIS A 14 1.87 -7.64 1.70
CA HIS A 14 1.71 -6.29 2.24
C HIS A 14 0.88 -5.41 1.29
N PHE A 15 1.09 -5.52 -0.02
CA PHE A 15 0.30 -4.76 -1.00
C PHE A 15 -1.12 -5.26 -1.12
N VAL A 16 -1.29 -6.56 -1.31
CA VAL A 16 -2.63 -7.20 -1.36
C VAL A 16 -2.58 -8.48 -0.51
N PRO A 17 -3.27 -8.52 0.64
CA PRO A 17 -3.29 -9.69 1.51
C PRO A 17 -3.65 -10.98 0.76
N ASN A 18 -2.94 -12.06 1.07
CA ASN A 18 -3.07 -13.39 0.46
C ASN A 18 -2.69 -13.49 -1.02
N ARG A 19 -2.18 -12.41 -1.64
CA ARG A 19 -1.87 -12.42 -3.07
C ARG A 19 -0.82 -13.46 -3.46
N TRP A 20 0.17 -13.72 -2.60
CA TRP A 20 1.23 -14.69 -2.87
C TRP A 20 0.72 -16.08 -3.22
N GLU A 21 -0.35 -16.54 -2.59
CA GLU A 21 -0.91 -17.88 -2.82
C GLU A 21 -1.62 -17.99 -4.19
N PHE A 22 -1.99 -16.86 -4.78
CA PHE A 22 -2.66 -16.77 -6.07
C PHE A 22 -1.74 -16.32 -7.22
N CYS A 23 -0.44 -16.29 -6.97
CA CYS A 23 0.57 -15.98 -7.98
C CYS A 23 1.44 -17.18 -8.28
N ARG A 24 1.92 -17.26 -9.51
CA ARG A 24 3.04 -18.13 -9.86
C ARG A 24 4.23 -17.81 -8.96
N LYS A 25 4.91 -18.82 -8.47
CA LYS A 25 6.13 -18.61 -7.69
C LYS A 25 7.28 -18.17 -8.60
N PRO A 26 8.24 -17.38 -8.11
CA PRO A 26 9.39 -16.98 -8.90
C PRO A 26 10.24 -18.18 -9.28
N ASN A 27 10.76 -18.17 -10.49
CA ASN A 27 11.73 -19.18 -10.94
C ASN A 27 13.14 -18.88 -10.43
N GLU A 28 14.06 -19.81 -10.60
CA GLU A 28 15.46 -19.67 -10.13
C GLU A 28 16.17 -18.44 -10.71
N LYS A 29 15.90 -18.12 -11.97
CA LYS A 29 16.48 -16.97 -12.66
C LYS A 29 16.04 -15.65 -12.04
N GLU A 30 14.76 -15.55 -11.75
CA GLU A 30 14.16 -14.38 -11.09
C GLU A 30 14.68 -14.24 -9.65
N ILE A 31 14.78 -15.33 -8.90
CA ILE A 31 15.33 -15.34 -7.54
C ILE A 31 16.78 -14.87 -7.54
N LYS A 32 17.60 -15.36 -8.47
CA LYS A 32 19.02 -14.95 -8.59
C LYS A 32 19.17 -13.49 -8.99
N ALA A 33 18.31 -12.99 -9.87
CA ALA A 33 18.33 -11.60 -10.34
C ALA A 33 17.79 -10.59 -9.31
N THR A 34 17.01 -11.02 -8.34
CA THR A 34 16.39 -10.15 -7.33
C THR A 34 17.21 -10.11 -6.05
N LYS A 35 17.47 -8.90 -5.53
CA LYS A 35 18.07 -8.70 -4.22
C LYS A 35 17.00 -8.30 -3.22
N VAL A 36 17.00 -8.92 -2.04
CA VAL A 36 16.14 -8.55 -0.91
C VAL A 36 17.05 -8.11 0.23
N ILE A 37 16.77 -6.94 0.77
CA ILE A 37 17.54 -6.35 1.88
C ILE A 37 16.65 -6.35 3.12
N GLU A 38 17.15 -6.92 4.20
CA GLU A 38 16.55 -6.83 5.52
C GLU A 38 17.25 -5.75 6.34
N ILE A 39 16.44 -4.86 6.94
CA ILE A 39 16.94 -3.83 7.85
C ILE A 39 16.25 -4.03 9.19
N LYS A 40 17.05 -4.32 10.23
CA LYS A 40 16.55 -4.41 11.60
C LYS A 40 16.29 -3.01 12.15
N ILE A 41 15.06 -2.76 12.58
CA ILE A 41 14.70 -1.51 13.25
C ILE A 41 15.06 -1.65 14.74
N GLU A 42 16.04 -0.88 15.21
CA GLU A 42 16.46 -0.89 16.60
C GLU A 42 15.63 0.08 17.43
N THR A 43 15.35 1.25 16.88
CA THR A 43 14.53 2.29 17.52
C THR A 43 13.55 2.87 16.52
N ALA A 44 12.34 3.19 16.96
CA ALA A 44 11.33 3.82 16.15
C ALA A 44 10.47 4.76 16.99
N SER A 45 9.92 5.79 16.33
CA SER A 45 8.92 6.67 16.93
C SER A 45 7.77 6.91 15.96
N ALA A 46 6.57 7.09 16.49
CA ALA A 46 5.40 7.45 15.73
C ALA A 46 4.91 8.84 16.14
N LYS A 47 4.59 9.67 15.15
CA LYS A 47 3.93 10.96 15.37
C LYS A 47 2.53 10.92 14.76
N ILE A 48 1.52 11.11 15.61
CA ILE A 48 0.12 11.17 15.21
C ILE A 48 -0.40 12.56 15.52
N ALA A 49 -0.96 13.25 14.54
CA ALA A 49 -1.58 14.55 14.68
C ALA A 49 -3.03 14.49 14.20
N ASN A 50 -3.97 14.48 15.14
CA ASN A 50 -5.42 14.47 14.89
C ASN A 50 -6.09 15.79 15.29
N THR A 51 -5.29 16.81 15.61
CA THR A 51 -5.81 18.13 15.98
C THR A 51 -5.99 18.98 14.72
N PRO A 52 -7.04 19.81 14.69
CA PRO A 52 -7.18 20.81 13.61
C PRO A 52 -5.94 21.70 13.51
N PHE A 53 -5.71 22.19 12.31
CA PHE A 53 -4.66 23.21 12.06
C PHE A 53 -4.86 24.40 13.01
N ARG A 54 -3.76 24.89 13.58
CA ARG A 54 -3.76 26.09 14.42
C ARG A 54 -2.53 26.94 14.10
N ASP A 55 -2.73 28.22 14.01
CA ASP A 55 -1.67 29.22 13.84
C ASP A 55 -1.59 30.12 15.08
N ASN A 56 -0.62 31.06 15.09
CA ASN A 56 -0.53 32.07 16.12
C ASN A 56 -1.78 32.96 16.13
N LYS A 57 -2.29 33.29 17.31
CA LYS A 57 -3.52 34.10 17.43
C LYS A 57 -3.43 35.45 16.72
N SER A 58 -2.25 36.07 16.69
CA SER A 58 -2.01 37.32 15.98
C SER A 58 -2.19 37.22 14.48
N ASP A 59 -1.92 36.06 13.89
CA ASP A 59 -1.95 35.85 12.45
C ASP A 59 -3.37 35.68 11.92
N TYR A 60 -4.32 35.25 12.77
CA TYR A 60 -5.73 35.15 12.39
C TYR A 60 -6.38 36.51 12.07
N ASN A 61 -5.80 37.61 12.50
CA ASN A 61 -6.29 38.95 12.21
C ASN A 61 -5.72 39.53 10.91
N LEU A 62 -4.86 38.81 10.22
CA LEU A 62 -4.29 39.22 8.95
C LEU A 62 -5.22 38.86 7.78
N ASP A 63 -5.18 39.62 6.70
CA ASP A 63 -5.99 39.41 5.50
C ASP A 63 -5.40 38.33 4.58
N PHE A 64 -4.88 37.25 5.17
CA PHE A 64 -4.34 36.10 4.45
C PHE A 64 -5.16 34.85 4.76
N TRP A 65 -5.47 34.07 3.72
CA TRP A 65 -6.09 32.78 3.89
C TRP A 65 -5.11 31.78 4.52
N ALA A 66 -5.62 31.00 5.48
CA ALA A 66 -4.89 29.86 6.06
C ALA A 66 -5.87 28.70 6.28
N GLY A 67 -5.41 27.46 6.11
CA GLY A 67 -6.26 26.29 6.25
C GLY A 67 -5.58 25.01 5.81
N GLU A 68 -6.38 23.98 5.53
CA GLU A 68 -5.93 22.66 5.13
C GLU A 68 -6.50 22.28 3.77
N ILE A 69 -5.70 21.56 2.98
CA ILE A 69 -6.17 20.91 1.75
C ILE A 69 -6.22 19.39 2.04
N PRO A 70 -7.42 18.82 2.24
CA PRO A 70 -7.54 17.40 2.50
C PRO A 70 -7.11 16.55 1.29
N VAL A 71 -6.35 15.49 1.53
CA VAL A 71 -5.96 14.52 0.52
C VAL A 71 -6.43 13.14 0.96
N LYS A 72 -7.04 12.40 0.04
CA LYS A 72 -7.48 11.02 0.25
C LYS A 72 -6.89 10.11 -0.81
N THR A 73 -6.42 8.94 -0.39
CA THR A 73 -6.10 7.85 -1.31
C THR A 73 -7.29 6.91 -1.38
N ILE A 74 -7.79 6.68 -2.59
CA ILE A 74 -8.87 5.73 -2.85
C ILE A 74 -8.37 4.62 -3.76
N TYR A 75 -9.00 3.46 -3.67
CA TYR A 75 -8.76 2.33 -4.57
C TYR A 75 -9.98 2.16 -5.47
N GLU A 76 -9.76 2.12 -6.76
CA GLU A 76 -10.81 1.87 -7.74
C GLU A 76 -11.01 0.37 -7.98
N TYR A 77 -12.09 0.02 -8.65
CA TYR A 77 -12.41 -1.38 -8.94
C TYR A 77 -11.27 -2.03 -9.76
N PRO A 78 -10.85 -3.25 -9.41
CA PRO A 78 -9.75 -3.92 -10.10
C PRO A 78 -10.00 -4.07 -11.60
N ILE A 79 -9.00 -3.78 -12.40
CA ILE A 79 -9.04 -3.90 -13.86
C ILE A 79 -8.15 -5.09 -14.25
N PRO A 80 -8.70 -6.15 -14.87
CA PRO A 80 -7.91 -7.25 -15.38
C PRO A 80 -6.91 -6.78 -16.45
N ASP A 81 -5.77 -7.44 -16.54
CA ASP A 81 -4.84 -7.22 -17.64
C ASP A 81 -5.53 -7.58 -18.96
N LYS A 82 -5.37 -6.72 -19.99
CA LYS A 82 -6.00 -6.89 -21.31
C LYS A 82 -5.59 -8.18 -22.04
N ASP A 83 -4.39 -8.68 -21.75
CA ASP A 83 -3.83 -9.89 -22.36
C ASP A 83 -4.12 -11.16 -21.56
N LEU A 84 -4.82 -11.02 -20.42
CA LEU A 84 -5.22 -12.14 -19.60
C LEU A 84 -6.29 -12.99 -20.31
N ASN A 85 -6.26 -14.31 -20.09
CA ASN A 85 -7.33 -15.19 -20.53
C ASN A 85 -8.67 -14.72 -19.91
N GLN A 86 -9.67 -14.45 -20.76
CA GLN A 86 -10.97 -13.88 -20.38
C GLN A 86 -11.80 -14.80 -19.47
N ASN A 87 -11.45 -16.08 -19.38
CA ASN A 87 -12.12 -17.05 -18.50
C ASN A 87 -11.63 -16.98 -17.04
N ILE A 88 -10.62 -16.14 -16.74
CA ILE A 88 -10.09 -15.97 -15.39
C ILE A 88 -10.80 -14.80 -14.72
N GLU A 89 -11.61 -15.10 -13.71
CA GLU A 89 -12.31 -14.09 -12.92
C GLU A 89 -11.37 -13.41 -11.92
N ILE A 90 -11.74 -12.21 -11.49
CA ILE A 90 -11.02 -11.50 -10.43
C ILE A 90 -11.13 -12.30 -9.12
N PRO A 91 -10.02 -12.72 -8.51
CA PRO A 91 -10.07 -13.55 -7.31
C PRO A 91 -10.73 -12.82 -6.12
N LYS A 92 -11.39 -13.60 -5.28
CA LYS A 92 -12.11 -13.08 -4.10
C LYS A 92 -11.23 -12.19 -3.21
N HIS A 93 -9.97 -12.56 -2.95
CA HIS A 93 -9.06 -11.78 -2.09
C HIS A 93 -8.78 -10.37 -2.64
N VAL A 94 -8.79 -10.19 -3.97
CA VAL A 94 -8.64 -8.88 -4.63
C VAL A 94 -9.90 -8.04 -4.45
N ILE A 95 -11.07 -8.65 -4.62
CA ILE A 95 -12.36 -7.97 -4.38
C ILE A 95 -12.51 -7.58 -2.90
N ASP A 96 -12.13 -8.45 -1.99
CA ASP A 96 -12.17 -8.18 -0.55
C ASP A 96 -11.24 -7.01 -0.18
N PHE A 97 -10.06 -6.95 -0.78
CA PHE A 97 -9.13 -5.83 -0.61
C PHE A 97 -9.75 -4.53 -1.10
N TYR A 98 -10.27 -4.51 -2.32
CA TYR A 98 -10.96 -3.34 -2.88
C TYR A 98 -12.11 -2.88 -1.98
N THR A 99 -12.98 -3.79 -1.56
CA THR A 99 -14.15 -3.47 -0.73
C THR A 99 -13.77 -2.78 0.58
N LYS A 100 -12.64 -3.16 1.18
CA LYS A 100 -12.11 -2.52 2.40
C LYS A 100 -11.49 -1.15 2.15
N LYS A 101 -11.03 -0.87 0.94
CA LYS A 101 -10.21 0.31 0.62
C LYS A 101 -10.90 1.34 -0.27
N LYS A 102 -12.03 1.01 -0.88
CA LYS A 102 -12.74 1.89 -1.84
C LYS A 102 -13.16 3.25 -1.28
N ASP A 103 -13.41 3.32 0.02
CA ASP A 103 -13.87 4.55 0.68
C ASP A 103 -12.71 5.41 1.22
N GLY A 104 -11.49 4.98 0.92
CA GLY A 104 -10.27 5.60 1.42
C GLY A 104 -9.90 5.18 2.84
N VAL A 105 -8.71 5.49 3.21
CA VAL A 105 -8.17 5.18 4.54
C VAL A 105 -7.92 6.46 5.29
#